data_6f29c9e9c61f124906997cd6947e9b53
#
_entry.id   6f29c9e9c61f124906997cd6947e9b53
#
_cell.length_a   1.000
_cell.length_b   1.000
_cell.length_c   1.000
_cell.angle_alpha   90.00
_cell.angle_beta   90.00
_cell.angle_gamma   90.00
#
_symmetry.space_group_name_H-M   'P 1'
#
loop_
_entity.id
_entity.type
_entity.pdbx_description
1 polymer ?
#
loop_
_entity_poly.entity_id
_entity_poly.type
_entity_poly.pdbx_seq_one_letter_code
_entity_poly.pdbx_strand_id
1 'polypeptide(L)'
;MAEYTIQVLRGPSRGLLVYANGPLGVKTTCWWAPKKKIPPGTYNYCYATRMKTKLDSVTGQKRPGIYIPCVPGFEGIFIHEGKNAAWSEGCIVIRRKDFMKIWNDITPKNGWNVTVIVKDGVAV
;
A
#
# COMPACT_ATOMS: atom_id res chain seq x y z
N MET A 1 0.86 19.23 -1.54
CA MET A 1 1.24 18.48 -2.77
C MET A 1 1.89 17.18 -2.38
N ALA A 2 1.48 16.07 -3.01
CA ALA A 2 2.10 14.79 -2.76
C ALA A 2 3.47 14.71 -3.42
N GLU A 3 4.46 14.25 -2.66
CA GLU A 3 5.84 14.09 -3.16
C GLU A 3 6.10 12.68 -3.68
N TYR A 4 5.29 11.70 -3.27
CA TYR A 4 5.47 10.30 -3.60
C TYR A 4 4.20 9.75 -4.23
N THR A 5 4.36 8.92 -5.24
CA THR A 5 3.22 8.31 -5.94
C THR A 5 3.39 6.79 -6.00
N ILE A 6 2.35 6.09 -5.61
CA ILE A 6 2.26 4.64 -5.69
C ILE A 6 1.12 4.30 -6.64
N GLN A 7 1.38 3.45 -7.63
CA GLN A 7 0.35 2.94 -8.52
C GLN A 7 0.06 1.48 -8.19
N VAL A 8 -1.22 1.16 -8.11
CA VAL A 8 -1.71 -0.21 -7.89
C VAL A 8 -2.55 -0.58 -9.10
N LEU A 9 -2.03 -1.51 -9.90
CA LEU A 9 -2.63 -1.94 -11.16
C LEU A 9 -3.17 -3.34 -10.95
N ARG A 10 -4.51 -3.48 -10.87
CA ARG A 10 -5.14 -4.75 -10.48
C ARG A 10 -5.63 -5.54 -11.69
N GLY A 11 -5.20 -6.80 -11.76
CA GLY A 11 -5.74 -7.80 -12.66
C GLY A 11 -6.82 -8.63 -11.97
N PRO A 12 -7.18 -9.80 -12.53
CA PRO A 12 -8.28 -10.63 -12.01
C PRO A 12 -8.06 -11.17 -10.59
N SER A 13 -6.84 -11.53 -10.22
CA SER A 13 -6.56 -12.15 -8.91
C SER A 13 -5.36 -11.57 -8.19
N ARG A 14 -4.51 -10.84 -8.91
CA ARG A 14 -3.33 -10.19 -8.38
C ARG A 14 -3.04 -8.95 -9.21
N GLY A 15 -2.14 -8.12 -8.73
CA GLY A 15 -1.78 -6.90 -9.43
C GLY A 15 -0.30 -6.60 -9.37
N LEU A 16 0.03 -5.44 -9.88
CA LEU A 16 1.36 -4.89 -9.88
C LEU A 16 1.35 -3.57 -9.12
N LEU A 17 2.20 -3.43 -8.12
CA LEU A 17 2.42 -2.17 -7.45
C LEU A 17 3.70 -1.55 -7.98
N VAL A 18 3.62 -0.29 -8.37
CA VAL A 18 4.73 0.46 -8.94
C VAL A 18 5.00 1.70 -8.10
N TYR A 19 6.24 1.85 -7.70
CA TYR A 19 6.72 3.03 -6.97
C TYR A 19 8.01 3.49 -7.61
N ALA A 20 8.12 4.78 -7.87
CA ALA A 20 9.34 5.36 -8.41
C ALA A 20 9.61 6.71 -7.75
N ASN A 21 10.82 6.88 -7.26
CA ASN A 21 11.28 8.14 -6.69
C ASN A 21 12.77 8.30 -6.98
N GLY A 22 13.10 9.12 -7.98
CA GLY A 22 14.48 9.31 -8.40
C GLY A 22 15.12 7.98 -8.82
N PRO A 23 16.27 7.62 -8.22
CA PRO A 23 16.95 6.37 -8.57
C PRO A 23 16.28 5.11 -8.01
N LEU A 24 15.36 5.26 -7.05
CA LEU A 24 14.65 4.10 -6.48
C LEU A 24 13.43 3.77 -7.32
N GLY A 25 13.37 2.55 -7.83
CA GLY A 25 12.20 2.01 -8.50
C GLY A 25 11.83 0.66 -7.90
N VAL A 26 10.54 0.46 -7.62
CA VAL A 26 10.03 -0.81 -7.10
C VAL A 26 8.84 -1.22 -7.95
N LYS A 27 8.90 -2.45 -8.49
CA LYS A 27 7.78 -3.10 -9.15
C LYS A 27 7.61 -4.45 -8.51
N THR A 28 6.44 -4.71 -7.96
CA THR A 28 6.22 -5.94 -7.19
C THR A 28 4.78 -6.38 -7.30
N THR A 29 4.55 -7.68 -7.14
CA THR A 29 3.21 -8.23 -7.11
C THR A 29 2.48 -7.74 -5.88
N CYS A 30 1.20 -7.38 -6.03
CA CYS A 30 0.35 -7.02 -4.91
C CYS A 30 -0.91 -7.88 -4.89
N TRP A 31 -1.50 -8.01 -3.72
CA TRP A 31 -2.72 -8.79 -3.48
C TRP A 31 -3.71 -7.97 -2.64
N TRP A 32 -4.95 -8.38 -2.68
CA TRP A 32 -6.05 -7.81 -1.90
C TRP A 32 -7.09 -8.90 -1.63
N ALA A 33 -7.94 -8.69 -0.63
CA ALA A 33 -9.04 -9.62 -0.36
C ALA A 33 -10.13 -9.44 -1.44
N PRO A 34 -10.48 -10.48 -2.20
CA PRO A 34 -11.44 -10.34 -3.31
C PRO A 34 -12.80 -9.80 -2.90
N LYS A 35 -13.25 -10.12 -1.69
CA LYS A 35 -14.55 -9.70 -1.16
C LYS A 35 -14.52 -8.32 -0.49
N LYS A 36 -13.35 -7.74 -0.30
CA LYS A 36 -13.17 -6.45 0.36
C LYS A 36 -12.28 -5.54 -0.48
N LYS A 37 -12.51 -5.53 -1.76
CA LYS A 37 -11.74 -4.80 -2.74
C LYS A 37 -12.11 -3.33 -2.71
N ILE A 38 -11.14 -2.45 -2.42
CA ILE A 38 -11.40 -1.01 -2.41
C ILE A 38 -11.66 -0.51 -3.83
N PRO A 39 -12.47 0.55 -4.01
CA PRO A 39 -12.74 1.09 -5.33
C PRO A 39 -11.50 1.61 -6.05
N PRO A 40 -11.44 1.51 -7.38
CA PRO A 40 -10.38 2.20 -8.12
C PRO A 40 -10.54 3.71 -8.00
N GLY A 41 -9.44 4.43 -8.08
CA GLY A 41 -9.45 5.88 -7.97
C GLY A 41 -8.10 6.42 -7.55
N THR A 42 -8.05 7.73 -7.36
CA THR A 42 -6.88 8.43 -6.86
C THR A 42 -7.11 8.83 -5.41
N TYR A 43 -6.26 8.32 -4.53
CA TYR A 43 -6.34 8.59 -3.10
C TYR A 43 -5.21 9.52 -2.71
N ASN A 44 -5.54 10.75 -2.34
CA ASN A 44 -4.59 11.77 -1.94
C ASN A 44 -4.40 11.77 -0.43
N TYR A 45 -3.35 12.43 0.03
CA TYR A 45 -3.05 12.62 1.46
C TYR A 45 -2.83 11.30 2.22
N CYS A 46 -2.33 10.29 1.52
CA CYS A 46 -1.86 9.08 2.15
C CYS A 46 -0.54 9.35 2.87
N TYR A 47 -0.19 8.50 3.83
CA TYR A 47 1.06 8.70 4.56
C TYR A 47 1.63 7.41 5.11
N ALA A 48 2.96 7.35 5.15
CA ALA A 48 3.67 6.27 5.80
C ALA A 48 3.60 6.46 7.31
N THR A 49 3.24 5.41 8.04
CA THR A 49 3.03 5.45 9.48
C THR A 49 3.20 4.06 10.08
N ARG A 50 2.88 3.91 11.36
CA ARG A 50 2.82 2.61 12.02
C ARG A 50 1.40 2.36 12.51
N MET A 51 0.94 1.11 12.38
CA MET A 51 -0.40 0.72 12.82
C MET A 51 -0.49 0.75 14.34
N LYS A 52 -1.67 1.10 14.86
CA LYS A 52 -1.87 1.26 16.31
C LYS A 52 -1.92 -0.05 17.06
N THR A 53 -2.50 -1.09 16.45
CA THR A 53 -2.81 -2.35 17.14
C THR A 53 -2.12 -3.57 16.55
N LYS A 54 -1.54 -3.48 15.38
CA LYS A 54 -0.85 -4.60 14.75
C LYS A 54 0.65 -4.52 15.00
N LEU A 55 1.27 -5.65 15.29
CA LEU A 55 2.71 -5.73 15.52
C LEU A 55 3.42 -6.36 14.33
N ASP A 56 4.62 -5.87 14.08
CA ASP A 56 5.53 -6.43 13.08
C ASP A 56 6.08 -7.75 13.62
N SER A 57 5.91 -8.84 12.88
CA SER A 57 6.34 -10.17 13.30
C SER A 57 7.85 -10.33 13.39
N VAL A 58 8.61 -9.46 12.73
CA VAL A 58 10.06 -9.51 12.73
C VAL A 58 10.66 -8.70 13.88
N THR A 59 10.16 -7.47 14.09
CA THR A 59 10.76 -6.56 15.08
C THR A 59 10.02 -6.52 16.41
N GLY A 60 8.76 -6.96 16.46
CA GLY A 60 7.91 -6.83 17.63
C GLY A 60 7.37 -5.41 17.86
N GLN A 61 7.79 -4.46 17.06
CA GLN A 61 7.30 -3.09 17.11
C GLN A 61 5.99 -2.96 16.35
N LYS A 62 5.33 -1.82 16.46
CA LYS A 62 4.10 -1.55 15.70
C LYS A 62 4.38 -1.67 14.20
N ARG A 63 3.48 -2.36 13.49
CA ARG A 63 3.68 -2.68 12.06
C ARG A 63 3.73 -1.42 11.21
N PRO A 64 4.72 -1.27 10.33
CA PRO A 64 4.74 -0.20 9.34
C PRO A 64 3.60 -0.38 8.34
N GLY A 65 3.02 0.72 7.90
CA GLY A 65 1.98 0.73 6.88
C GLY A 65 1.94 2.06 6.16
N ILE A 66 1.30 2.08 5.00
CA ILE A 66 0.99 3.31 4.28
C ILE A 66 -0.52 3.46 4.34
N TYR A 67 -1.00 4.44 5.10
CA TYR A 67 -2.42 4.64 5.34
C TYR A 67 -3.08 5.34 4.15
N ILE A 68 -4.23 4.81 3.72
CA ILE A 68 -5.03 5.38 2.65
C ILE A 68 -6.33 5.92 3.29
N PRO A 69 -6.47 7.26 3.44
CA PRO A 69 -7.66 7.84 4.05
C PRO A 69 -8.82 7.91 3.06
N CYS A 70 -10.02 8.08 3.60
CA CYS A 70 -11.21 8.41 2.81
C CYS A 70 -11.56 7.40 1.72
N VAL A 71 -11.38 6.11 1.98
CA VAL A 71 -11.78 5.06 1.04
C VAL A 71 -13.28 4.82 1.17
N PRO A 72 -14.08 5.01 0.10
CA PRO A 72 -15.53 4.82 0.19
C PRO A 72 -15.92 3.42 0.65
N GLY A 73 -16.68 3.32 1.73
CA GLY A 73 -17.15 2.06 2.29
C GLY A 73 -16.16 1.29 3.12
N PHE A 74 -14.98 1.84 3.39
CA PHE A 74 -13.92 1.17 4.14
C PHE A 74 -13.27 2.12 5.15
N GLU A 75 -12.74 1.53 6.22
CA GLU A 75 -11.93 2.23 7.21
C GLU A 75 -10.68 1.43 7.49
N GLY A 76 -9.62 2.10 7.92
CA GLY A 76 -8.38 1.44 8.31
C GLY A 76 -7.65 0.74 7.17
N ILE A 77 -7.69 1.31 5.98
CA ILE A 77 -7.04 0.73 4.81
C ILE A 77 -5.58 1.15 4.74
N PHE A 78 -4.70 0.16 4.57
CA PHE A 78 -3.26 0.37 4.46
C PHE A 78 -2.70 -0.40 3.26
N ILE A 79 -1.55 0.04 2.77
CA ILE A 79 -0.62 -0.83 2.07
C ILE A 79 0.34 -1.36 3.12
N HIS A 80 0.50 -2.67 3.25
CA HIS A 80 1.41 -3.25 4.22
C HIS A 80 2.04 -4.54 3.69
N GLU A 81 2.98 -5.10 4.44
CA GLU A 81 3.58 -6.35 4.03
C GLU A 81 2.61 -7.52 4.16
N GLY A 82 2.76 -8.50 3.28
CA GLY A 82 2.03 -9.75 3.33
C GLY A 82 2.51 -10.69 2.25
N LYS A 83 2.12 -11.96 2.34
CA LYS A 83 2.59 -13.00 1.42
C LYS A 83 1.57 -13.33 0.33
N ASN A 84 0.30 -13.03 0.57
CA ASN A 84 -0.79 -13.33 -0.36
C ASN A 84 -2.07 -12.63 0.09
N ALA A 85 -3.16 -12.87 -0.64
CA ALA A 85 -4.45 -12.23 -0.37
C ALA A 85 -5.01 -12.53 1.03
N ALA A 86 -4.64 -13.64 1.64
CA ALA A 86 -5.14 -13.99 2.98
C ALA A 86 -4.65 -13.02 4.08
N TRP A 87 -3.60 -12.26 3.81
CA TRP A 87 -3.09 -11.24 4.73
C TRP A 87 -3.84 -9.92 4.63
N SER A 88 -4.75 -9.81 3.66
CA SER A 88 -5.53 -8.59 3.45
C SER A 88 -6.90 -8.69 4.11
N GLU A 89 -7.30 -7.61 4.77
CA GLU A 89 -8.66 -7.42 5.28
C GLU A 89 -9.25 -6.15 4.65
N GLY A 90 -9.08 -6.01 3.34
CA GLY A 90 -9.39 -4.78 2.60
C GLY A 90 -8.14 -4.01 2.20
N CYS A 91 -7.03 -4.31 2.83
CA CYS A 91 -5.75 -3.68 2.56
C CYS A 91 -5.09 -4.22 1.30
N ILE A 92 -4.07 -3.53 0.84
CA ILE A 92 -3.23 -3.98 -0.27
C ILE A 92 -1.92 -4.48 0.31
N VAL A 93 -1.52 -5.71 -0.04
CA VAL A 93 -0.33 -6.33 0.52
C VAL A 93 0.73 -6.58 -0.55
N ILE A 94 1.98 -6.36 -0.18
CA ILE A 94 3.14 -6.65 -1.01
C ILE A 94 4.20 -7.33 -0.14
N ARG A 95 5.22 -7.92 -0.78
CA ARG A 95 6.28 -8.60 -0.04
C ARG A 95 7.05 -7.61 0.84
N ARG A 96 7.47 -8.08 2.01
CA ARG A 96 8.17 -7.24 2.99
C ARG A 96 9.38 -6.51 2.43
N LYS A 97 10.22 -7.21 1.68
CA LYS A 97 11.43 -6.62 1.12
C LYS A 97 11.14 -5.38 0.30
N ASP A 98 10.13 -5.47 -0.57
CA ASP A 98 9.73 -4.35 -1.43
C ASP A 98 9.00 -3.29 -0.64
N PHE A 99 8.13 -3.70 0.28
CA PHE A 99 7.42 -2.75 1.14
C PHE A 99 8.36 -1.89 1.96
N MET A 100 9.37 -2.49 2.57
CA MET A 100 10.31 -1.75 3.41
C MET A 100 11.15 -0.76 2.61
N LYS A 101 11.47 -1.07 1.35
CA LYS A 101 12.15 -0.11 0.47
C LYS A 101 11.32 1.15 0.28
N ILE A 102 10.02 0.98 0.03
CA ILE A 102 9.10 2.10 -0.19
C ILE A 102 8.89 2.88 1.11
N TRP A 103 8.58 2.17 2.19
CA TRP A 103 8.28 2.80 3.47
C TRP A 103 9.46 3.60 4.02
N ASN A 104 10.68 3.07 3.89
CA ASN A 104 11.88 3.77 4.35
C ASN A 104 12.21 4.99 3.49
N ASP A 105 11.83 4.97 2.21
CA ASP A 105 12.11 6.07 1.28
C ASP A 105 11.19 7.27 1.51
N ILE A 106 9.97 7.04 1.99
CA ILE A 106 8.99 8.11 2.21
C ILE A 106 9.33 8.87 3.50
N THR A 107 9.52 10.17 3.35
CA THR A 107 9.85 11.06 4.49
C THR A 107 9.19 12.43 4.29
N PRO A 108 8.69 13.08 5.35
CA PRO A 108 8.58 12.57 6.71
C PRO A 108 7.48 11.51 6.84
N LYS A 109 7.55 10.70 7.89
CA LYS A 109 6.44 9.83 8.27
C LYS A 109 5.27 10.70 8.75
N ASN A 110 4.05 10.23 8.51
CA ASN A 110 2.83 10.98 8.84
C ASN A 110 2.76 12.35 8.15
N GLY A 111 3.35 12.46 6.95
CA GLY A 111 3.46 13.74 6.25
C GLY A 111 2.34 14.03 5.25
N TRP A 112 1.39 13.12 5.07
CA TRP A 112 0.28 13.24 4.13
C TRP A 112 0.74 13.55 2.70
N ASN A 113 1.89 13.00 2.35
CA ASN A 113 2.66 13.35 1.16
C ASN A 113 2.71 12.23 0.12
N VAL A 114 1.78 11.27 0.20
CA VAL A 114 1.71 10.13 -0.72
C VAL A 114 0.36 10.14 -1.44
N THR A 115 0.41 9.88 -2.75
CA THR A 115 -0.79 9.64 -3.55
C THR A 115 -0.77 8.18 -3.99
N VAL A 116 -1.89 7.48 -3.78
CA VAL A 116 -2.05 6.11 -4.23
C VAL A 116 -3.11 6.09 -5.34
N ILE A 117 -2.73 5.57 -6.50
CA ILE A 117 -3.60 5.48 -7.67
C ILE A 117 -3.92 4.00 -7.88
N VAL A 118 -5.21 3.65 -7.81
CA VAL A 118 -5.67 2.28 -7.99
C VAL A 118 -6.44 2.17 -9.31
N LYS A 119 -6.00 1.28 -10.17
CA LYS A 119 -6.62 1.01 -11.48
C LYS A 119 -6.94 -0.46 -11.62
N ASP A 120 -8.12 -0.76 -12.15
CA ASP A 120 -8.57 -2.12 -12.43
C ASP A 120 -8.51 -2.44 -13.93
N GLY A 121 -8.60 -3.73 -14.25
CA GLY A 121 -8.65 -4.20 -15.62
C GLY A 121 -7.31 -4.17 -16.34
N VAL A 122 -6.21 -4.09 -15.59
CA VAL A 122 -4.87 -4.08 -16.15
C VAL A 122 -4.39 -5.52 -16.38
N ALA A 123 -3.75 -5.77 -17.51
CA ALA A 123 -3.14 -7.07 -17.80
C ALA A 123 -1.81 -7.17 -17.05
N VAL A 124 -1.77 -8.01 -16.03
CA VAL A 124 -0.59 -8.23 -15.20
C VAL A 124 -0.26 -9.72 -15.03
#